data_e508766a8453181c3c191a6b02672728
#
_entry.id   e508766a8453181c3c191a6b02672728
#
_cell.length_a   1.000
_cell.length_b   1.000
_cell.length_c   1.000
_cell.angle_alpha   90.00
_cell.angle_beta   90.00
_cell.angle_gamma   90.00
#
_symmetry.space_group_name_H-M   'P 1'
#
loop_
_entity.id
_entity.type
_entity.pdbx_description
1 polymer ?
#
loop_
_entity_poly.entity_id
_entity_poly.type
_entity_poly.pdbx_seq_one_letter_code
_entity_poly.pdbx_strand_id
1 'polypeptide(L)'
;MTAKLIHLTINGRAHSVAVEANAVLLHTLRDLGYTDVKNGCEIGECGACAVFLNGEAVNSCMVLTLQADGATIVTNAGLGTMDKPHPIQEAFADAGAIQCGFCTSGMVISTKALLDRNPDPNEEEIRDALSGNLCRCTGYGQIVAAVRLAAERLRDLDSSPGSSLREDARLLRECGRESDSSNRILELDRRKTSQDKANGGAK
;
A
#
# COMPACT_ATOMS: atom_id res chain seq x y z
N MET A 1 8.57 -0.13 -29.14
CA MET A 1 7.50 -0.82 -28.37
C MET A 1 6.33 0.13 -28.30
N THR A 2 5.08 -0.33 -28.41
CA THR A 2 3.90 0.55 -28.35
C THR A 2 3.57 0.85 -26.89
N ALA A 3 3.65 2.12 -26.50
CA ALA A 3 3.19 2.55 -25.18
C ALA A 3 1.66 2.47 -25.11
N LYS A 4 1.13 2.05 -23.97
CA LYS A 4 -0.31 2.01 -23.68
C LYS A 4 -0.66 3.12 -22.68
N LEU A 5 -1.71 3.88 -22.95
CA LEU A 5 -2.25 4.85 -22.01
C LEU A 5 -3.03 4.10 -20.92
N ILE A 6 -2.73 4.39 -19.66
CA ILE A 6 -3.42 3.86 -18.47
C ILE A 6 -3.83 5.00 -17.54
N HIS A 7 -4.76 4.69 -16.65
CA HIS A 7 -5.29 5.63 -15.66
C HIS A 7 -5.02 5.11 -14.26
N LEU A 8 -4.50 5.98 -13.38
CA LEU A 8 -4.19 5.66 -11.98
C LEU A 8 -4.74 6.75 -11.09
N THR A 9 -5.22 6.39 -9.92
CA THR A 9 -5.47 7.35 -8.84
C THR A 9 -4.40 7.18 -7.77
N ILE A 10 -3.53 8.19 -7.59
CA ILE A 10 -2.41 8.12 -6.65
C ILE A 10 -2.60 9.20 -5.58
N ASN A 11 -2.73 8.79 -4.31
CA ASN A 11 -3.00 9.68 -3.18
C ASN A 11 -4.18 10.63 -3.46
N GLY A 12 -5.27 10.10 -4.03
CA GLY A 12 -6.47 10.84 -4.39
C GLY A 12 -6.37 11.70 -5.66
N ARG A 13 -5.23 11.70 -6.37
CA ARG A 13 -5.04 12.45 -7.63
C ARG A 13 -5.10 11.53 -8.83
N ALA A 14 -5.93 11.87 -9.83
CA ALA A 14 -6.01 11.14 -11.08
C ALA A 14 -4.81 11.44 -12.00
N HIS A 15 -4.23 10.40 -12.58
CA HIS A 15 -3.14 10.46 -13.54
C HIS A 15 -3.49 9.66 -14.80
N SER A 16 -3.10 10.19 -15.96
CA SER A 16 -3.13 9.47 -17.24
C SER A 16 -1.70 9.39 -17.74
N VAL A 17 -1.14 8.19 -17.85
CA VAL A 17 0.27 7.99 -18.19
C VAL A 17 0.43 6.94 -19.28
N ALA A 18 1.29 7.24 -20.26
CA ALA A 18 1.66 6.27 -21.30
C ALA A 18 2.84 5.44 -20.79
N VAL A 19 2.66 4.12 -20.74
CA VAL A 19 3.66 3.20 -20.21
C VAL A 19 3.97 2.08 -21.20
N GLU A 20 5.20 1.62 -21.18
CA GLU A 20 5.63 0.44 -21.95
C GLU A 20 5.16 -0.86 -21.29
N ALA A 21 5.09 -1.94 -22.05
CA ALA A 21 4.56 -3.23 -21.57
C ALA A 21 5.34 -3.83 -20.39
N ASN A 22 6.63 -3.52 -20.29
CA ASN A 22 7.54 -3.99 -19.23
C ASN A 22 7.75 -2.96 -18.11
N ALA A 23 7.04 -1.82 -18.14
CA ALA A 23 7.17 -0.80 -17.11
C ALA A 23 6.74 -1.33 -15.74
N VAL A 24 7.57 -1.08 -14.72
CA VAL A 24 7.33 -1.47 -13.32
C VAL A 24 6.71 -0.29 -12.57
N LEU A 25 5.73 -0.56 -11.74
CA LEU A 25 4.98 0.46 -11.00
C LEU A 25 5.88 1.37 -10.16
N LEU A 26 6.93 0.83 -9.55
CA LEU A 26 7.94 1.59 -8.81
C LEU A 26 8.50 2.76 -9.63
N HIS A 27 8.95 2.50 -10.86
CA HIS A 27 9.54 3.54 -11.71
C HIS A 27 8.49 4.54 -12.14
N THR A 28 7.31 4.08 -12.57
CA THR A 28 6.19 4.95 -12.96
C THR A 28 5.79 5.91 -11.82
N LEU A 29 5.68 5.42 -10.59
CA LEU A 29 5.39 6.28 -9.42
C LEU A 29 6.47 7.34 -9.22
N ARG A 30 7.74 6.96 -9.30
CA ARG A 30 8.86 7.88 -9.11
C ARG A 30 8.98 8.91 -10.22
N ASP A 31 8.72 8.53 -11.47
CA ASP A 31 8.71 9.44 -12.63
C ASP A 31 7.56 10.45 -12.52
N LEU A 32 6.44 10.07 -11.89
CA LEU A 32 5.33 10.97 -11.56
C LEU A 32 5.60 11.84 -10.31
N GLY A 33 6.79 11.75 -9.70
CA GLY A 33 7.20 12.59 -8.58
C GLY A 33 6.94 12.00 -7.18
N TYR A 34 6.41 10.77 -7.07
CA TYR A 34 6.19 10.09 -5.78
C TYR A 34 7.49 9.46 -5.26
N THR A 35 8.45 10.31 -4.86
CA THR A 35 9.81 9.91 -4.45
C THR A 35 9.91 9.37 -3.02
N ASP A 36 8.83 9.42 -2.25
CA ASP A 36 8.68 8.70 -0.98
C ASP A 36 8.65 7.19 -1.20
N VAL A 37 8.25 6.69 -2.36
CA VAL A 37 8.42 5.30 -2.78
C VAL A 37 9.88 5.07 -3.16
N LYS A 38 10.62 4.30 -2.34
CA LYS A 38 12.06 4.16 -2.47
C LYS A 38 12.45 3.00 -3.39
N ASN A 39 13.46 3.23 -4.24
CA ASN A 39 14.08 2.19 -5.05
C ASN A 39 15.27 1.60 -4.30
N GLY A 40 15.13 0.38 -3.77
CA GLY A 40 16.18 -0.30 -2.99
C GLY A 40 16.78 -1.52 -3.69
N CYS A 41 15.97 -2.57 -3.96
CA CYS A 41 16.47 -3.85 -4.45
C CYS A 41 15.95 -4.28 -5.83
N GLU A 42 14.77 -3.82 -6.22
CA GLU A 42 14.04 -4.19 -7.46
C GLU A 42 13.74 -5.70 -7.63
N ILE A 43 13.86 -6.47 -6.57
CA ILE A 43 13.63 -7.93 -6.56
C ILE A 43 12.60 -8.38 -5.52
N GLY A 44 11.84 -7.43 -4.92
CA GLY A 44 10.75 -7.74 -4.00
C GLY A 44 11.16 -8.03 -2.55
N GLU A 45 12.44 -7.94 -2.16
CA GLU A 45 12.91 -8.39 -0.85
C GLU A 45 12.99 -7.29 0.23
N CYS A 46 13.32 -6.04 -0.15
CA CYS A 46 13.66 -5.02 0.85
C CYS A 46 12.49 -4.23 1.40
N GLY A 47 11.31 -4.28 0.78
CA GLY A 47 10.11 -3.56 1.22
C GLY A 47 10.13 -2.04 1.12
N ALA A 48 11.26 -1.43 0.69
CA ALA A 48 11.39 0.03 0.64
C ALA A 48 10.43 0.71 -0.37
N CYS A 49 9.95 -0.05 -1.35
CA CYS A 49 9.00 0.38 -2.39
C CYS A 49 7.54 0.02 -2.07
N ALA A 50 7.23 -0.39 -0.83
CA ALA A 50 5.88 -0.78 -0.46
C ALA A 50 4.89 0.38 -0.60
N VAL A 51 3.73 0.08 -1.17
CA VAL A 51 2.57 0.97 -1.36
C VAL A 51 1.29 0.18 -1.13
N PHE A 52 0.18 0.86 -0.87
CA PHE A 52 -1.13 0.23 -1.03
C PHE A 52 -1.56 0.29 -2.48
N LEU A 53 -1.98 -0.84 -3.03
CA LEU A 53 -2.60 -0.99 -4.34
C LEU A 53 -4.00 -1.57 -4.11
N ASN A 54 -5.04 -0.79 -4.39
CA ASN A 54 -6.42 -1.16 -4.10
C ASN A 54 -6.65 -1.66 -2.65
N GLY A 55 -5.98 -1.03 -1.68
CA GLY A 55 -6.09 -1.37 -0.25
C GLY A 55 -5.15 -2.46 0.25
N GLU A 56 -4.43 -3.16 -0.64
CA GLU A 56 -3.48 -4.20 -0.26
C GLU A 56 -2.04 -3.69 -0.33
N ALA A 57 -1.23 -3.99 0.69
CA ALA A 57 0.19 -3.62 0.71
C ALA A 57 1.00 -4.51 -0.24
N VAL A 58 1.66 -3.90 -1.21
CA VAL A 58 2.45 -4.60 -2.22
C VAL A 58 3.80 -3.92 -2.43
N ASN A 59 4.81 -4.69 -2.84
CA ASN A 59 6.08 -4.16 -3.33
C ASN A 59 5.91 -3.67 -4.78
N SER A 60 5.90 -2.36 -5.00
CA SER A 60 5.66 -1.77 -6.33
C SER A 60 6.69 -2.16 -7.38
N CYS A 61 7.90 -2.60 -7.00
CA CYS A 61 8.89 -3.14 -7.92
C CYS A 61 8.50 -4.51 -8.53
N MET A 62 7.52 -5.20 -7.95
CA MET A 62 7.03 -6.51 -8.42
C MET A 62 5.72 -6.40 -9.20
N VAL A 63 5.20 -5.20 -9.41
CA VAL A 63 3.94 -4.95 -10.12
C VAL A 63 4.25 -4.34 -11.49
N LEU A 64 3.75 -4.93 -12.56
CA LEU A 64 3.77 -4.30 -13.87
C LEU A 64 2.75 -3.15 -13.90
N THR A 65 3.17 -1.99 -14.36
CA THR A 65 2.31 -0.79 -14.34
C THR A 65 1.00 -0.98 -15.11
N LEU A 66 1.03 -1.77 -16.20
CA LEU A 66 -0.17 -2.11 -16.96
C LEU A 66 -1.22 -2.88 -16.16
N GLN A 67 -0.82 -3.65 -15.15
CA GLN A 67 -1.73 -4.39 -14.26
C GLN A 67 -2.46 -3.47 -13.27
N ALA A 68 -1.92 -2.27 -13.06
CA ALA A 68 -2.51 -1.27 -12.19
C ALA A 68 -3.45 -0.29 -12.92
N ASP A 69 -3.81 -0.55 -14.19
CA ASP A 69 -4.77 0.31 -14.91
C ASP A 69 -6.10 0.39 -14.17
N GLY A 70 -6.56 1.60 -13.88
CA GLY A 70 -7.77 1.88 -13.07
C GLY A 70 -7.58 1.74 -11.55
N ALA A 71 -6.40 1.42 -11.08
CA ALA A 71 -6.16 1.17 -9.66
C ALA A 71 -6.03 2.46 -8.84
N THR A 72 -6.36 2.33 -7.54
CA THR A 72 -6.08 3.32 -6.51
C THR A 72 -4.80 2.94 -5.76
N ILE A 73 -3.87 3.89 -5.68
CA ILE A 73 -2.56 3.71 -5.05
C ILE A 73 -2.43 4.73 -3.92
N VAL A 74 -2.00 4.25 -2.74
CA VAL A 74 -1.66 5.12 -1.62
C VAL A 74 -0.20 4.87 -1.23
N THR A 75 0.61 5.92 -1.28
CA THR A 75 2.00 5.90 -0.83
C THR A 75 2.10 6.39 0.63
N ASN A 76 3.26 6.28 1.26
CA ASN A 76 3.45 6.81 2.60
C ASN A 76 3.08 8.31 2.71
N ALA A 77 3.38 9.11 1.70
CA ALA A 77 3.00 10.53 1.65
C ALA A 77 1.49 10.75 1.51
N GLY A 78 0.73 9.74 1.10
CA GLY A 78 -0.73 9.78 1.01
C GLY A 78 -1.43 9.48 2.34
N LEU A 79 -0.73 8.95 3.34
CA LEU A 79 -1.30 8.65 4.65
C LEU A 79 -1.47 9.90 5.52
N GLY A 80 -0.58 10.89 5.38
CA GLY A 80 -0.60 12.13 6.14
C GLY A 80 0.29 13.19 5.50
N THR A 81 0.11 14.44 5.93
CA THR A 81 0.91 15.59 5.46
C THR A 81 1.92 16.01 6.54
N MET A 82 2.85 16.91 6.21
CA MET A 82 3.78 17.48 7.18
C MET A 82 3.06 18.21 8.33
N ASP A 83 1.93 18.88 8.03
CA ASP A 83 1.15 19.63 9.02
C ASP A 83 0.16 18.73 9.78
N LYS A 84 -0.18 17.58 9.22
CA LYS A 84 -1.13 16.62 9.79
C LYS A 84 -0.66 15.20 9.48
N PRO A 85 0.41 14.73 10.16
CA PRO A 85 0.93 13.39 9.93
C PRO A 85 -0.04 12.32 10.45
N HIS A 86 0.02 11.14 9.85
CA HIS A 86 -0.73 10.00 10.34
C HIS A 86 -0.14 9.51 11.68
N PRO A 87 -0.95 9.02 12.66
CA PRO A 87 -0.46 8.57 13.97
C PRO A 87 0.69 7.56 13.91
N ILE A 88 0.74 6.72 12.87
CA ILE A 88 1.85 5.81 12.64
C ILE A 88 3.13 6.59 12.29
N GLN A 89 3.05 7.61 11.44
CA GLN A 89 4.21 8.44 11.08
C GLN A 89 4.76 9.19 12.30
N GLU A 90 3.89 9.75 13.13
CA GLU A 90 4.26 10.40 14.40
C GLU A 90 4.91 9.40 15.36
N ALA A 91 4.34 8.20 15.52
CA ALA A 91 4.89 7.17 16.39
C ALA A 91 6.32 6.74 15.96
N PHE A 92 6.59 6.67 14.65
CA PHE A 92 7.93 6.37 14.14
C PHE A 92 8.93 7.48 14.45
N ALA A 93 8.51 8.75 14.41
CA ALA A 93 9.36 9.88 14.79
C ALA A 93 9.62 9.89 16.30
N ASP A 94 8.59 9.77 17.12
CA ASP A 94 8.66 9.87 18.57
C ASP A 94 9.41 8.70 19.23
N ALA A 95 9.28 7.49 18.68
CA ALA A 95 10.04 6.33 19.15
C ALA A 95 11.50 6.30 18.68
N GLY A 96 11.97 7.30 17.91
CA GLY A 96 13.32 7.31 17.35
C GLY A 96 13.57 6.18 16.34
N ALA A 97 12.52 5.71 15.68
CA ALA A 97 12.59 4.62 14.70
C ALA A 97 13.15 5.06 13.34
N ILE A 98 13.47 6.35 13.18
CA ILE A 98 13.99 6.94 11.96
C ILE A 98 15.44 7.34 12.16
N GLN A 99 16.35 6.77 11.34
CA GLN A 99 17.73 7.23 11.26
C GLN A 99 18.01 7.83 9.88
N CYS A 100 18.41 7.03 8.89
CA CYS A 100 18.60 7.56 7.54
C CYS A 100 17.28 7.82 6.78
N GLY A 101 16.15 7.25 7.23
CA GLY A 101 14.83 7.45 6.67
C GLY A 101 14.50 6.61 5.43
N PHE A 102 15.47 5.88 4.86
CA PHE A 102 15.27 5.18 3.58
C PHE A 102 14.22 4.06 3.66
N CYS A 103 14.23 3.24 4.71
CA CYS A 103 13.26 2.16 4.91
C CYS A 103 11.91 2.65 5.47
N THR A 104 11.85 3.86 6.01
CA THR A 104 10.74 4.35 6.82
C THR A 104 9.41 4.32 6.08
N SER A 105 9.36 4.76 4.81
CA SER A 105 8.12 4.74 4.03
C SER A 105 7.54 3.33 3.88
N GLY A 106 8.38 2.34 3.57
CA GLY A 106 7.94 0.94 3.48
C GLY A 106 7.51 0.38 4.85
N MET A 107 8.28 0.69 5.91
CA MET A 107 7.93 0.27 7.27
C MET A 107 6.57 0.83 7.72
N VAL A 108 6.26 2.09 7.42
CA VAL A 108 4.98 2.72 7.74
C VAL A 108 3.83 2.05 6.98
N ILE A 109 4.00 1.76 5.69
CA ILE A 109 2.99 1.03 4.88
C ILE A 109 2.73 -0.37 5.47
N SER A 110 3.78 -1.14 5.78
CA SER A 110 3.63 -2.47 6.36
C SER A 110 3.01 -2.42 7.76
N THR A 111 3.37 -1.43 8.57
CA THR A 111 2.74 -1.18 9.88
C THR A 111 1.26 -0.86 9.74
N LYS A 112 0.89 0.02 8.80
CA LYS A 112 -0.52 0.34 8.53
C LYS A 112 -1.29 -0.91 8.11
N ALA A 113 -0.76 -1.71 7.21
CA ALA A 113 -1.37 -2.97 6.77
C ALA A 113 -1.55 -3.98 7.92
N LEU A 114 -0.60 -4.04 8.87
CA LEU A 114 -0.74 -4.85 10.07
C LEU A 114 -1.87 -4.33 10.96
N LEU A 115 -1.82 -3.03 11.33
CA LEU A 115 -2.76 -2.46 12.30
C LEU A 115 -4.19 -2.36 11.78
N ASP A 116 -4.39 -2.32 10.46
CA ASP A 116 -5.72 -2.43 9.85
C ASP A 116 -6.35 -3.82 10.00
N ARG A 117 -5.53 -4.87 10.07
CA ARG A 117 -5.97 -6.26 10.26
C ARG A 117 -6.01 -6.67 11.72
N ASN A 118 -5.02 -6.26 12.48
CA ASN A 118 -4.88 -6.54 13.91
C ASN A 118 -4.50 -5.26 14.66
N PRO A 119 -5.45 -4.59 15.35
CA PRO A 119 -5.19 -3.33 16.05
C PRO A 119 -4.38 -3.49 17.34
N ASP A 120 -4.15 -4.71 17.84
CA ASP A 120 -3.38 -5.01 19.05
C ASP A 120 -2.40 -6.17 18.82
N PRO A 121 -1.39 -5.99 17.93
CA PRO A 121 -0.47 -7.06 17.61
C PRO A 121 0.53 -7.31 18.74
N ASN A 122 0.83 -8.58 18.98
CA ASN A 122 1.95 -8.97 19.83
C ASN A 122 3.30 -8.75 19.10
N GLU A 123 4.43 -8.94 19.80
CA GLU A 123 5.75 -8.66 19.22
C GLU A 123 6.10 -9.60 18.06
N GLU A 124 5.70 -10.85 18.12
CA GLU A 124 5.94 -11.82 17.06
C GLU A 124 5.21 -11.42 15.78
N GLU A 125 3.93 -11.05 15.87
CA GLU A 125 3.12 -10.55 14.76
C GLU A 125 3.70 -9.25 14.15
N ILE A 126 4.24 -8.36 15.00
CA ILE A 126 4.94 -7.16 14.52
C ILE A 126 6.20 -7.54 13.73
N ARG A 127 7.01 -8.45 14.26
CA ARG A 127 8.25 -8.90 13.59
C ARG A 127 7.95 -9.60 12.29
N ASP A 128 6.93 -10.44 12.24
CA ASP A 128 6.48 -11.12 11.04
C ASP A 128 6.00 -10.13 9.97
N ALA A 129 5.18 -9.16 10.34
CA ALA A 129 4.68 -8.14 9.41
C ALA A 129 5.80 -7.26 8.82
N LEU A 130 6.88 -7.07 9.57
CA LEU A 130 8.05 -6.28 9.15
C LEU A 130 9.17 -7.14 8.52
N SER A 131 9.03 -8.46 8.47
CA SER A 131 10.09 -9.36 7.98
C SER A 131 10.51 -9.08 6.54
N GLY A 132 9.58 -8.60 5.70
CA GLY A 132 9.82 -8.17 4.31
C GLY A 132 10.36 -6.74 4.18
N ASN A 133 10.69 -6.04 5.28
CA ASN A 133 11.18 -4.66 5.26
C ASN A 133 12.58 -4.60 5.87
N LEU A 134 13.59 -4.27 5.06
CA LEU A 134 14.97 -4.26 5.50
C LEU A 134 15.40 -2.88 6.02
N CYS A 135 15.96 -2.86 7.23
CA CYS A 135 16.62 -1.69 7.82
C CYS A 135 18.04 -2.03 8.23
N ARG A 136 19.03 -1.25 7.75
CA ARG A 136 20.45 -1.44 8.09
C ARG A 136 20.90 -0.60 9.28
N CYS A 137 20.08 0.36 9.73
CA CYS A 137 20.49 1.38 10.70
C CYS A 137 20.04 1.10 12.12
N THR A 138 18.75 0.75 12.34
CA THR A 138 18.08 0.81 13.64
C THR A 138 18.24 -0.44 14.50
N GLY A 139 18.60 -1.59 13.92
CA GLY A 139 18.54 -2.88 14.63
C GLY A 139 17.11 -3.31 15.01
N TYR A 140 16.08 -2.66 14.46
CA TYR A 140 14.64 -2.95 14.60
C TYR A 140 14.01 -2.66 15.98
N GLY A 141 14.76 -2.52 17.05
CA GLY A 141 14.20 -2.30 18.40
C GLY A 141 13.23 -1.11 18.46
N GLN A 142 13.69 0.07 17.98
CA GLN A 142 12.86 1.27 17.93
C GLN A 142 11.70 1.17 16.94
N ILE A 143 11.86 0.40 15.86
CA ILE A 143 10.78 0.18 14.89
C ILE A 143 9.65 -0.65 15.53
N VAL A 144 9.98 -1.72 16.25
CA VAL A 144 8.98 -2.51 17.01
C VAL A 144 8.29 -1.65 18.06
N ALA A 145 9.05 -0.81 18.79
CA ALA A 145 8.49 0.13 19.75
C ALA A 145 7.54 1.15 19.08
N ALA A 146 7.90 1.65 17.89
CA ALA A 146 7.06 2.57 17.12
C ALA A 146 5.74 1.93 16.71
N VAL A 147 5.74 0.65 16.28
CA VAL A 147 4.50 -0.07 15.92
C VAL A 147 3.59 -0.21 17.14
N ARG A 148 4.13 -0.55 18.31
CA ARG A 148 3.36 -0.62 19.56
C ARG A 148 2.75 0.74 19.93
N LEU A 149 3.56 1.80 19.88
CA LEU A 149 3.09 3.16 20.14
C LEU A 149 2.01 3.59 19.16
N ALA A 150 2.15 3.24 17.89
CA ALA A 150 1.14 3.51 16.87
C ALA A 150 -0.18 2.76 17.15
N ALA A 151 -0.11 1.49 17.57
CA ALA A 151 -1.27 0.71 17.95
C ALA A 151 -2.01 1.32 19.14
N GLU A 152 -1.29 1.76 20.17
CA GLU A 152 -1.86 2.46 21.33
C GLU A 152 -2.58 3.75 20.90
N ARG A 153 -1.92 4.61 20.13
CA ARG A 153 -2.49 5.87 19.65
C ARG A 153 -3.75 5.68 18.80
N LEU A 154 -3.77 4.69 17.94
CA LEU A 154 -4.93 4.42 17.09
C LEU A 154 -6.11 3.91 17.91
N ARG A 155 -5.89 3.08 18.93
CA ARG A 155 -6.94 2.63 19.87
C ARG A 155 -7.51 3.77 20.69
N ASP A 156 -6.66 4.69 21.18
CA ASP A 156 -7.10 5.85 21.96
C ASP A 156 -7.98 6.78 21.11
N LEU A 157 -7.61 6.97 19.84
CA LEU A 157 -8.39 7.73 18.88
C LEU A 157 -9.74 7.06 18.54
N ASP A 158 -9.76 5.74 18.42
CA ASP A 158 -11.00 4.96 18.19
C ASP A 158 -11.94 4.96 19.41
N SER A 159 -11.41 5.11 20.61
CA SER A 159 -12.21 5.21 21.85
C SER A 159 -12.78 6.61 22.09
N SER A 160 -12.25 7.65 21.43
CA SER A 160 -12.68 9.05 21.61
C SER A 160 -13.93 9.37 20.77
N PRO A 161 -15.05 9.85 21.36
CA PRO A 161 -16.23 10.24 20.59
C PRO A 161 -15.94 11.49 19.78
N GLY A 162 -16.02 11.39 18.43
CA GLY A 162 -15.87 12.52 17.50
C GLY A 162 -14.56 12.61 16.72
N SER A 163 -13.76 11.55 16.69
CA SER A 163 -12.48 11.51 15.95
C SER A 163 -12.70 11.50 14.43
N SER A 164 -12.17 12.51 13.73
CA SER A 164 -12.16 12.60 12.25
C SER A 164 -11.36 11.48 11.57
N LEU A 165 -10.49 10.80 12.31
CA LEU A 165 -9.67 9.68 11.81
C LEU A 165 -10.50 8.40 11.55
N ARG A 166 -11.70 8.28 12.16
CA ARG A 166 -12.67 7.23 11.80
C ARG A 166 -13.17 7.39 10.36
N GLU A 167 -13.30 8.62 9.90
CA GLU A 167 -13.77 8.95 8.55
C GLU A 167 -12.68 8.67 7.51
N ASP A 168 -11.42 9.01 7.83
CA ASP A 168 -10.27 8.75 6.95
C ASP A 168 -9.95 7.23 6.87
N ALA A 169 -10.01 6.51 7.99
CA ALA A 169 -9.85 5.04 8.02
C ALA A 169 -11.02 4.33 7.31
N ARG A 170 -12.23 4.88 7.37
CA ARG A 170 -13.41 4.38 6.66
C ARG A 170 -13.28 4.60 5.16
N LEU A 171 -12.85 5.78 4.72
CA LEU A 171 -12.63 6.12 3.31
C LEU A 171 -11.56 5.23 2.66
N LEU A 172 -10.47 4.92 3.37
CA LEU A 172 -9.43 3.99 2.89
C LEU A 172 -9.95 2.54 2.79
N ARG A 173 -10.84 2.12 3.70
CA ARG A 173 -11.49 0.79 3.65
C ARG A 173 -12.59 0.72 2.60
N GLU A 174 -13.28 1.81 2.31
CA GLU A 174 -14.31 1.90 1.28
C GLU A 174 -13.69 1.95 -0.12
N CYS A 175 -12.58 2.66 -0.32
CA CYS A 175 -11.79 2.62 -1.56
C CYS A 175 -11.31 1.19 -1.93
N GLY A 176 -10.96 0.36 -0.93
CA GLY A 176 -10.59 -1.05 -1.15
C GLY A 176 -11.77 -1.94 -1.51
N ARG A 177 -12.98 -1.63 -1.05
CA ARG A 177 -14.19 -2.46 -1.31
C ARG A 177 -14.86 -2.18 -2.64
N GLU A 178 -14.77 -0.98 -3.17
CA GLU A 178 -15.32 -0.68 -4.50
C GLU A 178 -14.55 -1.37 -5.63
N SER A 179 -13.25 -1.68 -5.42
CA SER A 179 -12.45 -2.47 -6.36
C SER A 179 -12.86 -3.95 -6.41
N ASP A 180 -13.43 -4.50 -5.33
CA ASP A 180 -13.92 -5.89 -5.29
C ASP A 180 -15.16 -6.12 -6.17
N SER A 181 -15.97 -5.08 -6.41
CA SER A 181 -17.08 -5.14 -7.37
C SER A 181 -16.61 -5.24 -8.83
N SER A 182 -15.47 -4.63 -9.17
CA SER A 182 -14.86 -4.72 -10.51
C SER A 182 -14.22 -6.10 -10.75
N ASN A 183 -13.67 -6.72 -9.71
CA ASN A 183 -13.16 -8.09 -9.78
C ASN A 183 -14.27 -9.12 -9.97
N ARG A 184 -15.47 -8.90 -9.42
CA ARG A 184 -16.65 -9.75 -9.67
C ARG A 184 -17.10 -9.72 -11.14
N ILE A 185 -16.97 -8.59 -11.82
CA ILE A 185 -17.31 -8.47 -13.25
C ILE A 185 -16.34 -9.29 -14.10
N LEU A 186 -15.05 -9.26 -13.77
CA LEU A 186 -14.04 -10.08 -14.47
C LEU A 186 -14.20 -11.59 -14.22
N GLU A 187 -14.67 -11.99 -13.03
CA GLU A 187 -14.99 -13.41 -12.76
C GLU A 187 -16.26 -13.86 -13.46
N LEU A 188 -17.27 -13.02 -13.61
CA LEU A 188 -18.47 -13.32 -14.36
C LEU A 188 -18.20 -13.46 -15.87
N ASP A 189 -17.33 -12.64 -16.44
CA ASP A 189 -16.90 -12.75 -17.84
C ASP A 189 -16.06 -14.03 -18.08
N ARG A 190 -15.20 -14.42 -17.15
CA ARG A 190 -14.46 -15.70 -17.24
C ARG A 190 -15.38 -16.92 -17.19
N ARG A 191 -16.47 -16.87 -16.41
CA ARG A 191 -17.47 -17.96 -16.37
C ARG A 191 -18.30 -18.03 -17.65
N LYS A 192 -18.66 -16.91 -18.27
CA LYS A 192 -19.35 -16.86 -19.55
C LYS A 192 -18.51 -17.46 -20.67
N THR A 193 -17.23 -17.06 -20.79
CA THR A 193 -16.32 -17.59 -21.81
C THR A 193 -16.01 -19.08 -21.64
N SER A 194 -16.13 -19.64 -20.43
CA SER A 194 -15.96 -21.07 -20.17
C SER A 194 -17.22 -21.88 -20.55
N GLN A 195 -18.41 -21.31 -20.38
CA GLN A 195 -19.68 -21.94 -20.77
C GLN A 195 -19.89 -21.95 -22.29
N ASP A 196 -19.48 -20.87 -22.97
CA ASP A 196 -19.58 -20.80 -24.44
C ASP A 196 -18.64 -21.80 -25.15
N LYS A 197 -17.50 -22.11 -24.55
CA LYS A 197 -16.60 -23.19 -25.05
C LYS A 197 -17.12 -24.59 -24.79
N ALA A 198 -17.93 -24.81 -23.76
CA ALA A 198 -18.52 -26.09 -23.45
C ALA A 198 -19.74 -26.43 -24.34
N ASN A 199 -20.47 -25.41 -24.82
CA ASN A 199 -21.66 -25.57 -25.64
C ASN A 199 -21.39 -25.50 -27.16
N GLY A 200 -20.17 -25.18 -27.61
CA GLY A 200 -19.79 -25.10 -29.04
C GLY A 200 -19.26 -26.39 -29.69
N GLY A 201 -19.29 -27.51 -29.00
CA GLY A 201 -18.72 -28.78 -29.43
C GLY A 201 -19.70 -29.85 -29.92
N ALA A 202 -20.88 -29.48 -30.44
CA ALA A 202 -21.85 -30.43 -31.02
C ALA A 202 -22.40 -29.86 -32.31
N LYS A 203 -21.68 -30.05 -33.43
CA LYS A 203 -22.23 -30.24 -34.80
C LYS A 203 -21.16 -30.89 -35.65
#